data_4d13300a8959b1d0ecde7b55c2c08d06
#
_entry.id   4d13300a8959b1d0ecde7b55c2c08d06
#
_cell.length_a   1.000
_cell.length_b   1.000
_cell.length_c   1.000
_cell.angle_alpha   90.00
_cell.angle_beta   90.00
_cell.angle_gamma   90.00
#
_symmetry.space_group_name_H-M   'P 1'
#
loop_
_entity.id
_entity.type
_entity.pdbx_description
1 polymer ?
#
loop_
_entity_poly.entity_id
_entity_poly.type
_entity_poly.pdbx_seq_one_letter_code
_entity_poly.pdbx_strand_id
1 'polypeptide(L)'
;MSNLRRPRESLSLPEARRVALAAQGFGRPRPGRDIVKADVVRTVRALGLLQIDSVNVLVRSHYLPLFSRLGAYAMPLLDEAAYGGRRRQLFEYWGHEASLLPVECQPSLRWRMQRAKNGDGTWGNVARFGRERAAFCGEVLAEIHDRGPLGVSELGTGDRRKGSWWGWSEGKIA
;
A
#
# COMPACT_ATOMS: atom_id res chain seq x y z
N MET A 1 41.52 20.09 13.31
CA MET A 1 41.56 19.72 11.87
C MET A 1 40.68 18.52 11.67
N SER A 2 39.46 18.73 11.12
CA SER A 2 38.46 17.67 10.88
C SER A 2 38.92 16.80 9.72
N ASN A 3 39.19 15.53 10.00
CA ASN A 3 39.60 14.53 9.01
C ASN A 3 38.36 14.08 8.24
N LEU A 4 37.92 14.90 7.28
CA LEU A 4 36.85 14.54 6.35
C LEU A 4 37.37 13.37 5.50
N ARG A 5 36.99 12.14 5.88
CA ARG A 5 37.27 10.95 5.06
C ARG A 5 36.63 11.18 3.68
N ARG A 6 37.45 11.10 2.63
CA ARG A 6 36.94 11.12 1.25
C ARG A 6 35.85 10.04 1.10
N PRO A 7 34.75 10.34 0.43
CA PRO A 7 33.72 9.33 0.18
C PRO A 7 34.38 8.15 -0.57
N ARG A 8 34.07 6.93 -0.14
CA ARG A 8 34.53 5.73 -0.85
C ARG A 8 33.83 5.65 -2.20
N GLU A 9 34.56 5.49 -3.27
CA GLU A 9 34.03 5.37 -4.64
C GLU A 9 33.43 4.00 -4.92
N SER A 10 33.73 2.99 -4.09
CA SER A 10 33.21 1.62 -4.26
C SER A 10 32.97 0.94 -2.91
N LEU A 11 32.05 0.00 -2.91
CA LEU A 11 31.71 -0.87 -1.79
C LEU A 11 32.00 -2.32 -2.16
N SER A 12 32.53 -3.11 -1.24
CA SER A 12 32.54 -4.56 -1.38
C SER A 12 31.11 -5.12 -1.30
N LEU A 13 30.86 -6.29 -1.87
CA LEU A 13 29.54 -6.94 -1.82
C LEU A 13 29.00 -7.12 -0.38
N PRO A 14 29.82 -7.54 0.64
CA PRO A 14 29.35 -7.59 2.02
C PRO A 14 29.00 -6.23 2.60
N GLU A 15 29.71 -5.16 2.24
CA GLU A 15 29.37 -3.79 2.68
C GLU A 15 28.08 -3.32 2.03
N ALA A 16 27.91 -3.51 0.72
CA ALA A 16 26.68 -3.17 0.02
C ALA A 16 25.44 -3.88 0.61
N ARG A 17 25.56 -5.18 0.93
CA ARG A 17 24.49 -5.94 1.60
C ARG A 17 24.13 -5.36 2.97
N ARG A 18 25.14 -5.03 3.80
CA ARG A 18 24.90 -4.42 5.12
C ARG A 18 24.22 -3.06 5.00
N VAL A 19 24.66 -2.23 4.06
CA VAL A 19 24.03 -0.93 3.79
C VAL A 19 22.59 -1.08 3.36
N ALA A 20 22.30 -2.00 2.43
CA ALA A 20 20.94 -2.27 1.94
C ALA A 20 20.03 -2.76 3.08
N LEU A 21 20.48 -3.69 3.92
CA LEU A 21 19.70 -4.18 5.06
C LEU A 21 19.48 -3.07 6.11
N ALA A 22 20.52 -2.28 6.41
CA ALA A 22 20.41 -1.17 7.35
C ALA A 22 19.45 -0.08 6.86
N ALA A 23 19.49 0.25 5.57
CA ALA A 23 18.57 1.20 4.94
C ALA A 23 17.10 0.75 5.04
N GLN A 24 16.85 -0.55 4.99
CA GLN A 24 15.52 -1.14 5.17
C GLN A 24 15.11 -1.32 6.64
N GLY A 25 15.91 -0.84 7.59
CA GLY A 25 15.64 -0.88 9.02
C GLY A 25 15.96 -2.19 9.73
N PHE A 26 16.59 -3.14 9.04
CA PHE A 26 17.16 -4.33 9.69
C PHE A 26 18.38 -3.97 10.52
N GLY A 27 18.56 -4.65 11.68
CA GLY A 27 19.66 -4.37 12.60
C GLY A 27 19.36 -3.25 13.60
N ARG A 28 18.23 -2.58 13.53
CA ARG A 28 17.79 -1.69 14.60
C ARG A 28 17.25 -2.52 15.78
N PRO A 29 17.55 -2.16 17.03
CA PRO A 29 16.93 -2.80 18.18
C PRO A 29 15.40 -2.71 18.09
N ARG A 30 14.74 -3.80 18.40
CA ARG A 30 13.26 -3.79 18.51
C ARG A 30 12.85 -2.96 19.73
N PRO A 31 11.71 -2.25 19.69
CA PRO A 31 11.21 -1.55 20.87
C PRO A 31 11.03 -2.52 22.04
N GLY A 32 11.58 -2.16 23.21
CA GLY A 32 11.42 -2.93 24.47
C GLY A 32 10.07 -2.70 25.18
N ARG A 33 9.06 -2.26 24.45
CA ARG A 33 7.71 -1.92 24.92
C ARG A 33 6.66 -2.37 23.90
N ASP A 34 5.41 -2.30 24.28
CA ASP A 34 4.30 -2.56 23.36
C ASP A 34 4.34 -1.61 22.14
N ILE A 35 4.06 -2.18 20.99
CA ILE A 35 4.02 -1.47 19.72
C ILE A 35 2.69 -0.71 19.64
N VAL A 36 2.78 0.57 19.26
CA VAL A 36 1.62 1.45 19.04
C VAL A 36 1.51 1.83 17.56
N LYS A 37 0.35 2.36 17.17
CA LYS A 37 0.08 2.79 15.78
C LYS A 37 1.16 3.71 15.20
N ALA A 38 1.72 4.62 15.99
CA ALA A 38 2.79 5.50 15.56
C ALA A 38 4.06 4.76 15.13
N ASP A 39 4.38 3.62 15.74
CA ASP A 39 5.53 2.79 15.35
C ASP A 39 5.29 2.11 14.01
N VAL A 40 4.08 1.61 13.78
CA VAL A 40 3.64 1.02 12.52
C VAL A 40 3.77 2.05 11.40
N VAL A 41 3.18 3.22 11.57
CA VAL A 41 3.21 4.30 10.56
C VAL A 41 4.63 4.77 10.29
N ARG A 42 5.47 4.93 11.32
CA ARG A 42 6.88 5.31 11.19
C ARG A 42 7.65 4.26 10.38
N THR A 43 7.36 2.98 10.58
CA THR A 43 8.01 1.90 9.83
C THR A 43 7.58 1.92 8.38
N VAL A 44 6.29 2.10 8.07
CA VAL A 44 5.82 2.23 6.68
C VAL A 44 6.44 3.47 6.00
N ARG A 45 6.52 4.60 6.69
CA ARG A 45 7.21 5.81 6.19
C ARG A 45 8.69 5.55 5.85
N ALA A 46 9.39 4.80 6.69
CA ALA A 46 10.80 4.46 6.46
C ALA A 46 10.99 3.49 5.28
N LEU A 47 10.00 2.63 5.01
CA LEU A 47 9.98 1.72 3.86
C LEU A 47 9.52 2.43 2.57
N GLY A 48 8.81 3.54 2.69
CA GLY A 48 8.19 4.28 1.59
C GLY A 48 6.80 3.79 1.23
N LEU A 49 6.58 2.49 1.22
CA LEU A 49 5.28 1.84 1.01
C LEU A 49 5.27 0.45 1.64
N LEU A 50 4.08 -0.12 1.73
CA LEU A 50 3.85 -1.50 2.14
C LEU A 50 2.93 -2.16 1.10
N GLN A 51 3.47 -3.08 0.30
CA GLN A 51 2.68 -3.79 -0.71
C GLN A 51 1.63 -4.67 -0.06
N ILE A 52 0.39 -4.52 -0.49
CA ILE A 52 -0.73 -5.39 -0.07
C ILE A 52 -0.62 -6.68 -0.87
N ASP A 53 -0.65 -7.79 -0.17
CA ASP A 53 -0.51 -9.11 -0.78
C ASP A 53 -1.63 -10.05 -0.35
N SER A 54 -2.07 -10.90 -1.28
CA SER A 54 -3.09 -11.92 -1.04
C SER A 54 -2.52 -13.21 -0.46
N VAL A 55 -1.20 -13.41 -0.54
CA VAL A 55 -0.55 -14.58 0.05
C VAL A 55 -0.80 -14.65 1.55
N ASN A 56 -1.37 -15.75 2.01
CA ASN A 56 -1.80 -15.97 3.38
C ASN A 56 -1.40 -17.37 3.85
N VAL A 57 -0.19 -17.51 4.39
CA VAL A 57 0.31 -18.77 4.94
C VAL A 57 0.10 -18.79 6.45
N LEU A 58 0.73 -17.88 7.19
CA LEU A 58 0.52 -17.67 8.64
C LEU A 58 -0.46 -16.52 8.88
N VAL A 59 -0.20 -15.42 8.18
CA VAL A 59 -1.04 -14.22 8.07
C VAL A 59 -0.87 -13.68 6.65
N ARG A 60 -1.69 -12.72 6.23
CA ARG A 60 -1.45 -12.04 4.95
C ARG A 60 -0.07 -11.40 4.95
N SER A 61 0.70 -11.65 3.90
CA SER A 61 2.15 -11.38 3.88
C SER A 61 2.51 -9.91 4.10
N HIS A 62 1.62 -8.97 3.82
CA HIS A 62 1.88 -7.54 4.07
C HIS A 62 2.00 -7.15 5.57
N TYR A 63 1.62 -8.02 6.50
CA TYR A 63 1.90 -7.80 7.93
C TYR A 63 3.35 -8.16 8.32
N LEU A 64 4.02 -9.01 7.56
CA LEU A 64 5.34 -9.53 7.89
C LEU A 64 6.48 -8.50 7.83
N PRO A 65 6.50 -7.52 6.91
CA PRO A 65 7.51 -6.47 6.92
C PRO A 65 7.54 -5.64 8.20
N LEU A 66 6.39 -5.44 8.83
CA LEU A 66 6.30 -4.78 10.14
C LEU A 66 6.82 -5.68 11.25
N PHE A 67 6.36 -6.95 11.27
CA PHE A 67 6.81 -7.94 12.25
C PHE A 67 8.33 -8.10 12.25
N SER A 68 8.95 -8.16 11.07
CA SER A 68 10.41 -8.34 10.96
C SER A 68 11.21 -7.19 11.56
N ARG A 69 10.63 -6.01 11.70
CA ARG A 69 11.29 -4.81 12.23
C ARG A 69 10.88 -4.47 13.66
N LEU A 70 9.61 -4.64 13.97
CA LEU A 70 9.03 -4.26 15.25
C LEU A 70 8.95 -5.42 16.24
N GLY A 71 8.95 -6.67 15.77
CA GLY A 71 8.59 -7.84 16.55
C GLY A 71 7.08 -8.06 16.57
N ALA A 72 6.58 -8.77 17.58
CA ALA A 72 5.15 -9.00 17.74
C ALA A 72 4.40 -7.67 17.92
N TYR A 73 3.30 -7.52 17.19
CA TYR A 73 2.44 -6.34 17.27
C TYR A 73 0.99 -6.72 16.96
N ALA A 74 0.04 -5.92 17.43
CA ALA A 74 -1.38 -6.10 17.12
C ALA A 74 -1.66 -5.68 15.68
N MET A 75 -2.06 -6.63 14.80
CA MET A 75 -2.36 -6.36 13.39
C MET A 75 -3.39 -5.25 13.18
N PRO A 76 -4.45 -5.10 14.02
CA PRO A 76 -5.39 -3.99 13.91
C PRO A 76 -4.77 -2.60 13.91
N LEU A 77 -3.55 -2.43 14.43
CA LEU A 77 -2.85 -1.14 14.38
C LEU A 77 -2.51 -0.70 12.95
N LEU A 78 -2.22 -1.66 12.05
CA LEU A 78 -2.04 -1.36 10.63
C LEU A 78 -3.37 -1.03 9.96
N ASP A 79 -4.40 -1.84 10.24
CA ASP A 79 -5.74 -1.65 9.66
C ASP A 79 -6.33 -0.31 10.09
N GLU A 80 -6.18 0.07 11.35
CA GLU A 80 -6.59 1.40 11.85
C GLU A 80 -5.81 2.54 11.19
N ALA A 81 -4.50 2.35 10.97
CA ALA A 81 -3.69 3.36 10.30
C ALA A 81 -4.10 3.56 8.84
N ALA A 82 -4.55 2.51 8.15
CA ALA A 82 -4.94 2.52 6.76
C ALA A 82 -6.43 2.88 6.55
N TYR A 83 -7.32 2.31 7.37
CA TYR A 83 -8.76 2.34 7.15
C TYR A 83 -9.55 3.03 8.28
N GLY A 84 -8.87 3.57 9.29
CA GLY A 84 -9.49 4.21 10.48
C GLY A 84 -10.19 5.55 10.21
N GLY A 85 -10.86 5.72 9.09
CA GLY A 85 -11.66 6.89 8.74
C GLY A 85 -10.82 8.17 8.64
N ARG A 86 -11.29 9.27 9.25
CA ARG A 86 -10.61 10.60 9.18
C ARG A 86 -9.24 10.63 9.86
N ARG A 87 -8.92 9.64 10.71
CA ARG A 87 -7.63 9.54 11.42
C ARG A 87 -6.63 8.61 10.75
N ARG A 88 -6.95 8.15 9.53
CA ARG A 88 -6.03 7.33 8.75
C ARG A 88 -4.74 8.10 8.46
N GLN A 89 -3.63 7.41 8.49
CA GLN A 89 -2.29 7.94 8.21
C GLN A 89 -1.67 7.27 6.98
N LEU A 90 -2.30 6.24 6.49
CA LEU A 90 -1.96 5.54 5.26
C LEU A 90 -3.17 5.58 4.31
N PHE A 91 -2.91 5.42 3.02
CA PHE A 91 -3.95 5.27 2.01
C PHE A 91 -3.54 4.20 1.01
N GLU A 92 -4.53 3.52 0.44
CA GLU A 92 -4.31 2.52 -0.59
C GLU A 92 -4.18 3.20 -1.96
N TYR A 93 -3.13 2.85 -2.67
CA TYR A 93 -2.93 3.28 -4.05
C TYR A 93 -2.00 2.31 -4.78
N TRP A 94 -2.04 2.37 -6.11
CA TRP A 94 -1.16 1.59 -6.98
C TRP A 94 0.25 2.18 -6.98
N GLY A 95 1.06 1.81 -6.00
CA GLY A 95 2.47 2.21 -5.89
C GLY A 95 3.37 1.27 -6.69
N HIS A 96 3.86 0.25 -6.03
CA HIS A 96 4.32 -1.00 -6.64
C HIS A 96 3.25 -2.05 -6.34
N GLU A 97 2.40 -2.38 -7.30
CA GLU A 97 1.16 -3.12 -7.08
C GLU A 97 0.24 -2.37 -6.09
N ALA A 98 -0.84 -3.03 -5.63
CA ALA A 98 -1.68 -2.48 -4.56
C ALA A 98 -0.83 -2.26 -3.30
N SER A 99 -0.79 -1.05 -2.79
CA SER A 99 0.13 -0.68 -1.70
C SER A 99 -0.52 0.28 -0.72
N LEU A 100 -0.12 0.18 0.55
CA LEU A 100 -0.37 1.21 1.55
C LEU A 100 0.77 2.22 1.54
N LEU A 101 0.45 3.49 1.31
CA LEU A 101 1.39 4.60 1.29
C LEU A 101 1.04 5.61 2.39
N PRO A 102 2.04 6.34 2.92
CA PRO A 102 1.77 7.47 3.80
C PRO A 102 0.90 8.52 3.10
N VAL A 103 -0.11 9.08 3.82
CA VAL A 103 -1.07 10.04 3.24
C VAL A 103 -0.39 11.29 2.68
N GLU A 104 0.75 11.67 3.23
CA GLU A 104 1.57 12.79 2.74
C GLU A 104 2.15 12.56 1.34
N CYS A 105 2.18 11.32 0.85
CA CYS A 105 2.62 11.00 -0.52
C CYS A 105 1.53 11.29 -1.57
N GLN A 106 0.26 11.39 -1.15
CA GLN A 106 -0.87 11.54 -2.08
C GLN A 106 -0.74 12.75 -3.02
N PRO A 107 -0.33 13.95 -2.58
CA PRO A 107 -0.17 15.08 -3.48
C PRO A 107 0.86 14.83 -4.60
N SER A 108 1.94 14.12 -4.28
CA SER A 108 3.00 13.78 -5.26
C SER A 108 2.57 12.75 -6.30
N LEU A 109 1.46 12.04 -6.07
CA LEU A 109 0.92 11.02 -6.95
C LEU A 109 -0.27 11.52 -7.81
N ARG A 110 -0.74 12.76 -7.61
CA ARG A 110 -1.89 13.33 -8.34
C ARG A 110 -1.72 13.34 -9.86
N TRP A 111 -0.53 13.60 -10.33
CA TRP A 111 -0.22 13.55 -11.76
C TRP A 111 -0.48 12.16 -12.35
N ARG A 112 -0.13 11.11 -11.60
CA ARG A 112 -0.36 9.72 -12.00
C ARG A 112 -1.84 9.36 -11.97
N MET A 113 -2.57 9.84 -10.95
CA MET A 113 -4.02 9.69 -10.85
C MET A 113 -4.71 10.37 -12.03
N GLN A 114 -4.27 11.57 -12.41
CA GLN A 114 -4.81 12.29 -13.57
C GLN A 114 -4.53 11.56 -14.89
N ARG A 115 -3.34 11.00 -15.08
CA ARG A 115 -3.04 10.16 -16.22
C ARG A 115 -3.96 8.94 -16.30
N ALA A 116 -4.12 8.23 -15.19
CA ALA A 116 -5.00 7.06 -15.10
C ALA A 116 -6.46 7.43 -15.46
N LYS A 117 -6.95 8.57 -14.96
CA LYS A 117 -8.27 9.10 -15.30
C LYS A 117 -8.45 9.34 -16.80
N ASN A 118 -7.40 9.74 -17.49
CA ASN A 118 -7.38 9.95 -18.94
C ASN A 118 -7.17 8.63 -19.74
N GLY A 119 -7.02 7.50 -19.04
CA GLY A 119 -6.76 6.19 -19.64
C GLY A 119 -5.29 5.91 -19.93
N ASP A 120 -4.37 6.80 -19.49
CA ASP A 120 -2.93 6.68 -19.68
C ASP A 120 -2.24 6.06 -18.47
N GLY A 121 -1.25 5.20 -18.69
CA GLY A 121 -0.44 4.64 -17.60
C GLY A 121 -1.18 3.63 -16.73
N THR A 122 -2.30 3.11 -17.18
CA THR A 122 -3.05 2.00 -16.61
C THR A 122 -3.07 0.81 -17.58
N TRP A 123 -3.45 -0.36 -17.11
CA TRP A 123 -3.52 -1.56 -17.94
C TRP A 123 -4.60 -1.39 -19.00
N GLY A 124 -4.31 -1.81 -20.24
CA GLY A 124 -5.18 -1.56 -21.39
C GLY A 124 -6.61 -2.09 -21.23
N ASN A 125 -6.80 -3.23 -20.55
CA ASN A 125 -8.11 -3.77 -20.21
C ASN A 125 -8.87 -2.90 -19.19
N VAL A 126 -8.18 -2.32 -18.20
CA VAL A 126 -8.80 -1.40 -17.22
C VAL A 126 -9.19 -0.08 -17.89
N ALA A 127 -8.31 0.49 -18.71
CA ALA A 127 -8.61 1.69 -19.48
C ALA A 127 -9.79 1.49 -20.44
N ARG A 128 -9.86 0.33 -21.09
CA ARG A 128 -11.00 -0.04 -21.96
C ARG A 128 -12.29 -0.15 -21.17
N PHE A 129 -12.26 -0.90 -20.04
CA PHE A 129 -13.43 -1.05 -19.17
C PHE A 129 -13.95 0.32 -18.69
N GLY A 130 -13.08 1.21 -18.22
CA GLY A 130 -13.47 2.54 -17.77
C GLY A 130 -14.16 3.37 -18.86
N ARG A 131 -13.77 3.20 -20.14
CA ARG A 131 -14.44 3.87 -21.28
C ARG A 131 -15.77 3.21 -21.63
N GLU A 132 -15.79 1.88 -21.75
CA GLU A 132 -16.96 1.11 -22.17
C GLU A 132 -18.06 1.09 -21.10
N ARG A 133 -17.69 1.18 -19.82
CA ARG A 133 -18.57 1.08 -18.66
C ARG A 133 -18.57 2.35 -17.81
N ALA A 134 -18.39 3.51 -18.43
CA ALA A 134 -18.29 4.79 -17.71
C ALA A 134 -19.48 5.09 -16.80
N ALA A 135 -20.71 4.74 -17.23
CA ALA A 135 -21.93 4.89 -16.42
C ALA A 135 -21.84 4.05 -15.14
N PHE A 136 -21.49 2.77 -15.27
CA PHE A 136 -21.32 1.85 -14.13
C PHE A 136 -20.23 2.34 -13.17
N CYS A 137 -19.08 2.81 -13.67
CA CYS A 137 -18.04 3.40 -12.81
C CYS A 137 -18.56 4.63 -12.07
N GLY A 138 -19.43 5.44 -12.72
CA GLY A 138 -20.09 6.59 -12.08
C GLY A 138 -21.05 6.19 -10.97
N GLU A 139 -21.82 5.13 -11.16
CA GLU A 139 -22.76 4.57 -10.17
C GLU A 139 -21.98 4.07 -8.93
N VAL A 140 -20.91 3.30 -9.14
CA VAL A 140 -20.04 2.82 -8.05
C VAL A 140 -19.42 4.00 -7.28
N LEU A 141 -18.94 5.01 -7.99
CA LEU A 141 -18.37 6.21 -7.35
C LEU A 141 -19.41 6.97 -6.53
N ALA A 142 -20.64 7.12 -7.04
CA ALA A 142 -21.74 7.75 -6.33
C ALA A 142 -22.09 6.96 -5.05
N GLU A 143 -22.20 5.64 -5.15
CA GLU A 143 -22.47 4.78 -3.99
C GLU A 143 -21.39 4.91 -2.90
N ILE A 144 -20.11 4.94 -3.28
CA ILE A 144 -19.00 5.16 -2.33
C ILE A 144 -19.07 6.57 -1.72
N HIS A 145 -19.46 7.59 -2.52
CA HIS A 145 -19.61 8.94 -2.02
C HIS A 145 -20.72 9.04 -0.97
N ASP A 146 -21.84 8.37 -1.21
CA ASP A 146 -23.02 8.46 -0.34
C ASP A 146 -22.89 7.62 0.93
N ARG A 147 -22.29 6.42 0.82
CA ARG A 147 -22.18 5.45 1.92
C ARG A 147 -20.84 5.47 2.64
N GLY A 148 -19.83 6.15 2.07
CA GLY A 148 -18.46 6.14 2.56
C GLY A 148 -17.63 4.96 2.00
N PRO A 149 -16.46 4.66 2.59
CA PRO A 149 -15.61 3.56 2.14
C PRO A 149 -16.34 2.22 2.19
N LEU A 150 -16.33 1.49 1.09
CA LEU A 150 -17.00 0.19 0.94
C LEU A 150 -16.01 -0.88 0.45
N GLY A 151 -16.15 -2.09 0.96
CA GLY A 151 -15.55 -3.28 0.35
C GLY A 151 -16.31 -3.72 -0.90
N VAL A 152 -15.66 -4.42 -1.83
CA VAL A 152 -16.28 -4.90 -3.07
C VAL A 152 -17.53 -5.74 -2.82
N SER A 153 -17.58 -6.50 -1.72
CA SER A 153 -18.75 -7.31 -1.32
C SER A 153 -19.95 -6.49 -0.85
N GLU A 154 -19.74 -5.21 -0.54
CA GLU A 154 -20.77 -4.30 -0.03
C GLU A 154 -21.38 -3.44 -1.14
N LEU A 155 -20.75 -3.41 -2.32
CA LEU A 155 -21.28 -2.70 -3.49
C LEU A 155 -22.53 -3.43 -4.01
N GLY A 156 -23.66 -2.71 -4.13
CA GLY A 156 -24.95 -3.27 -4.56
C GLY A 156 -25.00 -3.67 -6.03
N THR A 157 -24.11 -3.15 -6.85
CA THR A 157 -24.07 -3.32 -8.32
C THR A 157 -23.26 -4.54 -8.78
N GLY A 158 -22.70 -5.33 -7.85
CA GLY A 158 -21.84 -6.45 -8.17
C GLY A 158 -22.56 -7.73 -8.56
N ASP A 159 -22.35 -8.23 -9.78
CA ASP A 159 -22.74 -9.59 -10.16
C ASP A 159 -22.05 -10.62 -9.25
N ARG A 160 -22.83 -11.30 -8.40
CA ARG A 160 -22.36 -12.31 -7.45
C ARG A 160 -21.94 -13.63 -8.13
N ARG A 161 -21.50 -13.59 -9.38
CA ARG A 161 -20.93 -14.77 -10.01
C ARG A 161 -19.72 -15.23 -9.21
N LYS A 162 -19.79 -16.46 -8.71
CA LYS A 162 -18.63 -17.18 -8.14
C LYS A 162 -17.56 -17.31 -9.23
N GLY A 163 -16.75 -16.27 -9.39
CA GLY A 163 -15.55 -16.32 -10.23
C GLY A 163 -14.52 -17.23 -9.59
N SER A 164 -13.65 -17.80 -10.42
CA SER A 164 -12.45 -18.50 -9.93
C SER A 164 -11.64 -17.58 -9.01
N TRP A 165 -10.81 -18.14 -8.16
CA TRP A 165 -9.89 -17.43 -7.24
C TRP A 165 -9.19 -16.20 -7.87
N TRP A 166 -8.94 -16.20 -9.18
CA TRP A 166 -8.33 -15.12 -9.96
C TRP A 166 -9.32 -14.33 -10.83
N GLY A 167 -10.62 -14.60 -10.72
CA GLY A 167 -11.65 -13.93 -11.52
C GLY A 167 -11.86 -12.47 -11.09
N TRP A 168 -11.67 -11.54 -12.02
CA TRP A 168 -12.06 -10.15 -11.86
C TRP A 168 -13.56 -10.03 -12.13
N SER A 169 -14.34 -9.63 -11.13
CA SER A 169 -15.72 -9.18 -11.35
C SER A 169 -15.73 -7.71 -11.79
N GLU A 170 -16.79 -7.26 -12.45
CA GLU A 170 -16.93 -5.87 -12.87
C GLU A 170 -16.75 -4.90 -11.69
N GLY A 171 -17.31 -5.19 -10.51
CA GLY A 171 -17.16 -4.37 -9.30
C GLY A 171 -15.73 -4.31 -8.73
N LYS A 172 -14.83 -5.23 -9.12
CA LYS A 172 -13.40 -5.16 -8.75
C LYS A 172 -12.58 -4.31 -9.72
N ILE A 173 -13.10 -4.08 -10.91
CA ILE A 173 -12.41 -3.31 -11.96
C ILE A 173 -12.83 -1.85 -11.90
N ALA A 174 -14.09 -1.57 -11.52
CA ALA A 174 -14.61 -0.23 -11.34
C ALA A 174 -13.95 0.50 -10.17
#